data_53f52d4ef4c44fa6a5140da7fff619f1
#
_entry.id   53f52d4ef4c44fa6a5140da7fff619f1
#
_cell.length_a   1.000
_cell.length_b   1.000
_cell.length_c   1.000
_cell.angle_alpha   90.00
_cell.angle_beta   90.00
_cell.angle_gamma   90.00
#
_symmetry.space_group_name_H-M   'P 1'
#
loop_
_entity.id
_entity.type
_entity.pdbx_description
1 polymer ?
#
loop_
_entity_poly.entity_id
_entity_poly.type
_entity_poly.pdbx_seq_one_letter_code
_entity_poly.pdbx_strand_id
1 'polypeptide(L)'
;MTTDIGEIRIFSRDEKKQDDMRHELQANYPDYYNKVKFYIGDVRNIQSLRDVMPGVNFIFHAAALKQVPSCEFFPMEAVRTNIEGTDNMLHAAIEAGVERVVCLSTDKAAYPINAMGISKAMMEHVITATRVSAHSAAAGHLLHPLRQRDVQPRQRDSAVCGADQGRQPHYHHRSQHDPLFDEPG
;
A
#
# COMPACT_ATOMS: atom_id res chain seq x y z
N MET A 1 -15.87 8.73 20.56
CA MET A 1 -16.52 7.53 19.99
C MET A 1 -15.67 6.33 20.38
N THR A 2 -16.05 5.52 21.33
CA THR A 2 -15.36 4.30 21.72
C THR A 2 -15.79 3.22 20.74
N THR A 3 -14.85 2.65 20.00
CA THR A 3 -15.11 1.51 19.13
C THR A 3 -15.04 0.24 19.95
N ASP A 4 -15.97 -0.68 19.71
CA ASP A 4 -16.00 -2.00 20.37
C ASP A 4 -15.06 -2.99 19.66
N ILE A 5 -13.78 -2.62 19.53
CA ILE A 5 -12.74 -3.47 18.97
C ILE A 5 -12.27 -4.45 20.04
N GLY A 6 -12.42 -5.74 19.78
CA GLY A 6 -11.99 -6.81 20.68
C GLY A 6 -10.48 -7.01 20.68
N GLU A 7 -9.86 -7.10 19.49
CA GLU A 7 -8.43 -7.35 19.31
C GLU A 7 -7.89 -6.61 18.09
N ILE A 8 -6.64 -6.14 18.16
CA ILE A 8 -5.89 -5.55 17.05
C ILE A 8 -4.63 -6.38 16.84
N ARG A 9 -4.43 -6.89 15.63
CA ARG A 9 -3.21 -7.62 15.24
C ARG A 9 -2.32 -6.73 14.38
N ILE A 10 -1.12 -6.45 14.87
CA ILE A 10 -0.08 -5.72 14.16
C ILE A 10 0.84 -6.74 13.49
N PHE A 11 0.82 -6.80 12.16
CA PHE A 11 1.64 -7.70 11.36
C PHE A 11 2.68 -6.90 10.56
N SER A 12 3.96 -7.14 10.80
CA SER A 12 5.06 -6.42 10.14
C SER A 12 6.36 -7.21 10.18
N ARG A 13 7.28 -6.94 9.25
CA ARG A 13 8.66 -7.45 9.26
C ARG A 13 9.56 -6.69 10.24
N ASP A 14 9.18 -5.47 10.61
CA ASP A 14 10.01 -4.54 11.37
C ASP A 14 9.83 -4.79 12.87
N GLU A 15 10.67 -5.68 13.41
CA GLU A 15 10.70 -6.04 14.82
C GLU A 15 10.93 -4.82 15.72
N LYS A 16 11.86 -3.95 15.31
CA LYS A 16 12.18 -2.75 16.09
C LYS A 16 10.98 -1.82 16.25
N LYS A 17 10.28 -1.55 15.15
CA LYS A 17 9.07 -0.70 15.22
C LYS A 17 7.95 -1.34 16.03
N GLN A 18 7.82 -2.65 16.00
CA GLN A 18 6.86 -3.36 16.84
C GLN A 18 7.22 -3.24 18.32
N ASP A 19 8.51 -3.35 18.64
CA ASP A 19 8.99 -3.21 20.02
C ASP A 19 8.82 -1.78 20.54
N ASP A 20 9.23 -0.77 19.74
CA ASP A 20 9.02 0.66 20.06
C ASP A 20 7.53 0.95 20.29
N MET A 21 6.63 0.45 19.43
CA MET A 21 5.17 0.60 19.56
C MET A 21 4.63 -0.11 20.82
N ARG A 22 5.17 -1.27 21.15
CA ARG A 22 4.78 -2.02 22.37
C ARG A 22 5.07 -1.22 23.63
N HIS A 23 6.27 -0.63 23.74
CA HIS A 23 6.66 0.22 24.85
C HIS A 23 5.83 1.50 24.92
N GLU A 24 5.56 2.12 23.78
CA GLU A 24 4.72 3.33 23.72
C GLU A 24 3.28 3.04 24.19
N LEU A 25 2.69 1.92 23.73
CA LEU A 25 1.34 1.54 24.15
C LEU A 25 1.27 1.20 25.63
N GLN A 26 2.27 0.51 26.19
CA GLN A 26 2.34 0.22 27.62
C GLN A 26 2.42 1.49 28.47
N ALA A 27 3.23 2.47 28.02
CA ALA A 27 3.44 3.72 28.76
C ALA A 27 2.24 4.66 28.69
N ASN A 28 1.66 4.83 27.50
CA ASN A 28 0.68 5.88 27.23
C ASN A 28 -0.78 5.38 27.16
N TYR A 29 -0.98 4.08 26.90
CA TYR A 29 -2.31 3.49 26.68
C TYR A 29 -2.47 2.11 27.31
N PRO A 30 -2.22 1.95 28.64
CA PRO A 30 -2.21 0.64 29.31
C PRO A 30 -3.55 -0.10 29.20
N ASP A 31 -4.68 0.60 29.19
CA ASP A 31 -6.02 0.02 29.06
C ASP A 31 -6.26 -0.66 27.70
N TYR A 32 -5.57 -0.20 26.65
CA TYR A 32 -5.69 -0.73 25.29
C TYR A 32 -4.59 -1.73 24.94
N TYR A 33 -3.50 -1.74 25.70
CA TYR A 33 -2.34 -2.59 25.42
C TYR A 33 -2.71 -4.07 25.33
N ASN A 34 -3.56 -4.56 26.21
CA ASN A 34 -3.98 -5.96 26.23
C ASN A 34 -4.78 -6.40 24.99
N LYS A 35 -5.36 -5.44 24.24
CA LYS A 35 -6.09 -5.69 23.00
C LYS A 35 -5.17 -5.78 21.78
N VAL A 36 -3.89 -5.37 21.89
CA VAL A 36 -2.96 -5.35 20.78
C VAL A 36 -2.04 -6.56 20.81
N LYS A 37 -2.01 -7.31 19.71
CA LYS A 37 -1.13 -8.45 19.49
C LYS A 37 -0.15 -8.17 18.38
N PHE A 38 1.10 -8.53 18.55
CA PHE A 38 2.18 -8.29 17.62
C PHE A 38 2.62 -9.59 16.95
N TYR A 39 2.68 -9.59 15.62
CA TYR A 39 3.09 -10.72 14.80
C TYR A 39 4.20 -10.27 13.84
N ILE A 40 5.33 -10.98 13.89
CA ILE A 40 6.43 -10.77 12.95
C ILE A 40 6.18 -11.64 11.73
N GLY A 41 6.13 -11.02 10.54
CA GLY A 41 5.94 -11.74 9.30
C GLY A 41 6.04 -10.83 8.09
N ASP A 42 6.07 -11.45 6.91
CA ASP A 42 6.25 -10.78 5.63
C ASP A 42 5.04 -11.05 4.72
N VAL A 43 4.44 -10.02 4.16
CA VAL A 43 3.31 -10.12 3.21
C VAL A 43 3.66 -10.94 1.95
N ARG A 44 4.94 -11.04 1.62
CA ARG A 44 5.43 -11.87 0.51
C ARG A 44 5.34 -13.38 0.80
N ASN A 45 5.14 -13.75 2.06
CA ASN A 45 4.95 -15.12 2.49
C ASN A 45 3.48 -15.35 2.86
N ILE A 46 2.75 -16.02 1.98
CA ILE A 46 1.32 -16.30 2.18
C ILE A 46 1.06 -17.14 3.44
N GLN A 47 1.98 -18.05 3.81
CA GLN A 47 1.80 -18.87 5.01
C GLN A 47 1.80 -18.02 6.27
N SER A 48 2.72 -17.03 6.38
CA SER A 48 2.73 -16.10 7.51
C SER A 48 1.43 -15.30 7.64
N LEU A 49 0.78 -15.00 6.51
CA LEU A 49 -0.53 -14.35 6.49
C LEU A 49 -1.63 -15.31 6.94
N ARG A 50 -1.66 -16.54 6.44
CA ARG A 50 -2.62 -17.56 6.85
C ARG A 50 -2.59 -17.83 8.35
N ASP A 51 -1.42 -17.79 8.96
CA ASP A 51 -1.24 -18.04 10.39
C ASP A 51 -1.86 -16.93 11.27
N VAL A 52 -1.93 -15.70 10.77
CA VAL A 52 -2.45 -14.53 11.51
C VAL A 52 -3.91 -14.19 11.20
N MET A 53 -4.47 -14.73 10.10
CA MET A 53 -5.82 -14.39 9.62
C MET A 53 -7.00 -14.98 10.39
N PRO A 54 -6.94 -16.17 10.99
CA PRO A 54 -8.11 -16.79 11.61
C PRO A 54 -8.80 -15.87 12.62
N GLY A 55 -10.12 -15.64 12.43
CA GLY A 55 -10.93 -14.78 13.30
C GLY A 55 -10.75 -13.27 13.08
N VAL A 56 -10.03 -12.84 12.06
CA VAL A 56 -9.93 -11.42 11.66
C VAL A 56 -11.19 -11.02 10.89
N ASN A 57 -11.84 -9.93 11.30
CA ASN A 57 -13.01 -9.38 10.61
C ASN A 57 -12.61 -8.27 9.62
N PHE A 58 -11.64 -7.42 10.01
CA PHE A 58 -11.24 -6.23 9.24
C PHE A 58 -9.73 -6.19 9.05
N ILE A 59 -9.30 -5.85 7.83
CA ILE A 59 -7.88 -5.64 7.53
C ILE A 59 -7.65 -4.22 7.03
N PHE A 60 -6.62 -3.56 7.59
CA PHE A 60 -6.04 -2.35 7.05
C PHE A 60 -4.66 -2.67 6.48
N HIS A 61 -4.58 -2.80 5.15
CA HIS A 61 -3.35 -3.16 4.45
C HIS A 61 -2.56 -1.92 4.05
N ALA A 62 -1.49 -1.65 4.80
CA ALA A 62 -0.57 -0.53 4.58
C ALA A 62 0.87 -0.98 4.24
N ALA A 63 1.11 -2.29 4.15
CA ALA A 63 2.42 -2.82 3.80
C ALA A 63 2.78 -2.44 2.35
N ALA A 64 3.88 -1.72 2.17
CA ALA A 64 4.35 -1.31 0.84
C ALA A 64 5.81 -0.88 0.86
N LEU A 65 6.49 -1.07 -0.27
CA LEU A 65 7.70 -0.33 -0.62
C LEU A 65 7.26 1.01 -1.22
N LYS A 66 7.59 2.14 -0.58
CA LYS A 66 7.01 3.46 -0.89
C LYS A 66 8.02 4.54 -1.24
N GLN A 67 9.31 4.29 -1.05
CA GLN A 67 10.38 5.22 -1.41
C GLN A 67 10.67 5.11 -2.89
N VAL A 68 10.50 6.22 -3.64
CA VAL A 68 10.71 6.23 -5.09
C VAL A 68 12.12 5.77 -5.46
N PRO A 69 13.21 6.29 -4.87
CA PRO A 69 14.56 5.81 -5.22
C PRO A 69 14.74 4.31 -5.00
N SER A 70 14.24 3.77 -3.89
CA SER A 70 14.34 2.34 -3.60
C SER A 70 13.58 1.49 -4.61
N CYS A 71 12.42 1.96 -5.07
CA CYS A 71 11.64 1.25 -6.09
C CYS A 71 12.30 1.31 -7.47
N GLU A 72 12.96 2.42 -7.82
CA GLU A 72 13.71 2.54 -9.07
C GLU A 72 14.94 1.61 -9.08
N PHE A 73 15.72 1.58 -8.00
CA PHE A 73 16.88 0.69 -7.90
C PHE A 73 16.51 -0.79 -7.78
N PHE A 74 15.39 -1.10 -7.14
CA PHE A 74 14.95 -2.47 -6.87
C PHE A 74 13.49 -2.69 -7.30
N PRO A 75 13.16 -2.57 -8.61
CA PRO A 75 11.77 -2.62 -9.07
C PRO A 75 11.10 -3.97 -8.76
N MET A 76 11.83 -5.08 -8.79
CA MET A 76 11.29 -6.40 -8.43
C MET A 76 10.92 -6.51 -6.94
N GLU A 77 11.59 -5.79 -6.06
CA GLU A 77 11.18 -5.74 -4.64
C GLU A 77 9.87 -4.94 -4.47
N ALA A 78 9.65 -3.92 -5.32
CA ALA A 78 8.37 -3.21 -5.37
C ALA A 78 7.25 -4.13 -5.89
N VAL A 79 7.51 -4.93 -6.93
CA VAL A 79 6.57 -5.95 -7.45
C VAL A 79 6.22 -6.95 -6.35
N ARG A 80 7.23 -7.58 -5.74
CA ARG A 80 7.03 -8.60 -4.70
C ARG A 80 6.28 -8.08 -3.48
N THR A 81 6.55 -6.84 -3.07
CA THR A 81 5.93 -6.28 -1.86
C THR A 81 4.56 -5.68 -2.16
N ASN A 82 4.47 -4.83 -3.20
CA ASN A 82 3.26 -4.04 -3.45
C ASN A 82 2.21 -4.83 -4.23
N ILE A 83 2.62 -5.72 -5.14
CA ILE A 83 1.71 -6.50 -5.99
C ILE A 83 1.49 -7.89 -5.39
N GLU A 84 2.53 -8.75 -5.36
CA GLU A 84 2.40 -10.12 -4.87
C GLU A 84 2.02 -10.17 -3.38
N GLY A 85 2.59 -9.26 -2.56
CA GLY A 85 2.24 -9.17 -1.14
C GLY A 85 0.79 -8.77 -0.90
N THR A 86 0.22 -7.92 -1.75
CA THR A 86 -1.20 -7.57 -1.70
C THR A 86 -2.05 -8.76 -2.17
N ASP A 87 -1.68 -9.42 -3.25
CA ASP A 87 -2.38 -10.61 -3.76
C ASP A 87 -2.42 -11.73 -2.72
N ASN A 88 -1.28 -12.04 -2.10
CA ASN A 88 -1.20 -13.01 -1.00
C ASN A 88 -2.13 -12.65 0.16
N MET A 89 -2.17 -11.37 0.55
CA MET A 89 -3.02 -10.88 1.62
C MET A 89 -4.50 -11.04 1.26
N LEU A 90 -4.90 -10.73 0.03
CA LEU A 90 -6.26 -10.88 -0.45
C LEU A 90 -6.72 -12.36 -0.45
N HIS A 91 -5.85 -13.25 -0.95
CA HIS A 91 -6.15 -14.68 -0.93
C HIS A 91 -6.31 -15.21 0.50
N ALA A 92 -5.38 -14.89 1.40
CA ALA A 92 -5.47 -15.30 2.80
C ALA A 92 -6.71 -14.71 3.50
N ALA A 93 -7.11 -13.47 3.16
CA ALA A 93 -8.30 -12.83 3.70
C ALA A 93 -9.59 -13.53 3.22
N ILE A 94 -9.66 -13.90 1.93
CA ILE A 94 -10.81 -14.64 1.36
C ILE A 94 -10.91 -16.02 2.00
N GLU A 95 -9.81 -16.74 2.09
CA GLU A 95 -9.75 -18.08 2.72
C GLU A 95 -10.22 -18.05 4.19
N ALA A 96 -9.86 -16.98 4.92
CA ALA A 96 -10.23 -16.82 6.32
C ALA A 96 -11.64 -16.22 6.55
N GLY A 97 -12.34 -15.82 5.48
CA GLY A 97 -13.67 -15.23 5.57
C GLY A 97 -13.69 -13.83 6.15
N VAL A 98 -12.62 -13.04 5.93
CA VAL A 98 -12.54 -11.64 6.39
C VAL A 98 -13.66 -10.81 5.79
N GLU A 99 -14.35 -10.03 6.60
CA GLU A 99 -15.54 -9.27 6.17
C GLU A 99 -15.17 -8.05 5.29
N ARG A 100 -14.05 -7.39 5.60
CA ARG A 100 -13.66 -6.17 4.89
C ARG A 100 -12.15 -5.96 4.90
N VAL A 101 -11.64 -5.57 3.73
CA VAL A 101 -10.23 -5.20 3.53
C VAL A 101 -10.15 -3.78 2.99
N VAL A 102 -9.32 -2.97 3.61
CA VAL A 102 -8.99 -1.61 3.18
C VAL A 102 -7.52 -1.57 2.81
N CYS A 103 -7.19 -1.23 1.55
CA CYS A 103 -5.83 -1.14 1.06
C CYS A 103 -5.42 0.32 0.87
N LEU A 104 -4.27 0.69 1.45
CA LEU A 104 -3.73 2.04 1.30
C LEU A 104 -3.04 2.18 -0.06
N SER A 105 -3.51 3.12 -0.88
CA SER A 105 -2.90 3.50 -2.14
C SER A 105 -2.30 4.93 -2.09
N THR A 106 -2.02 5.53 -3.22
CA THR A 106 -1.37 6.85 -3.37
C THR A 106 -1.91 7.59 -4.59
N ASP A 107 -1.86 8.91 -4.57
CA ASP A 107 -2.12 9.76 -5.72
C ASP A 107 -1.19 9.48 -6.92
N LYS A 108 0.05 9.01 -6.65
CA LYS A 108 1.02 8.62 -7.69
C LYS A 108 0.60 7.39 -8.50
N ALA A 109 -0.39 6.62 -8.03
CA ALA A 109 -0.97 5.53 -8.80
C ALA A 109 -1.91 6.01 -9.92
N ALA A 110 -2.44 7.24 -9.84
CA ALA A 110 -3.35 7.80 -10.85
C ALA A 110 -2.61 8.17 -12.15
N TYR A 111 -1.36 8.67 -12.03
CA TYR A 111 -0.47 9.00 -13.15
C TYR A 111 0.91 8.40 -12.84
N PRO A 112 1.10 7.11 -13.06
CA PRO A 112 2.31 6.40 -12.64
C PRO A 112 3.48 6.71 -13.58
N ILE A 113 4.41 7.55 -13.14
CA ILE A 113 5.62 7.94 -13.89
C ILE A 113 6.90 7.29 -13.34
N ASN A 114 6.82 6.50 -12.30
CA ASN A 114 7.95 5.84 -11.66
C ASN A 114 7.57 4.44 -11.16
N ALA A 115 8.57 3.61 -10.87
CA ALA A 115 8.37 2.21 -10.46
C ALA A 115 7.46 2.07 -9.23
N MET A 116 7.55 2.99 -8.26
CA MET A 116 6.66 3.00 -7.10
C MET A 116 5.20 3.25 -7.51
N GLY A 117 4.94 4.28 -8.32
CA GLY A 117 3.61 4.61 -8.82
C GLY A 117 3.02 3.49 -9.68
N ILE A 118 3.84 2.91 -10.59
CA ILE A 118 3.46 1.77 -11.45
C ILE A 118 3.07 0.56 -10.60
N SER A 119 3.88 0.20 -9.61
CA SER A 119 3.57 -0.94 -8.73
C SER A 119 2.29 -0.73 -7.92
N LYS A 120 2.03 0.51 -7.48
CA LYS A 120 0.80 0.86 -6.77
C LYS A 120 -0.43 0.88 -7.69
N ALA A 121 -0.30 1.35 -8.93
CA ALA A 121 -1.37 1.27 -9.91
C ALA A 121 -1.74 -0.19 -10.22
N MET A 122 -0.72 -1.06 -10.42
CA MET A 122 -0.95 -2.49 -10.64
C MET A 122 -1.59 -3.15 -9.40
N MET A 123 -1.18 -2.78 -8.20
CA MET A 123 -1.83 -3.21 -6.96
C MET A 123 -3.34 -2.89 -6.96
N GLU A 124 -3.75 -1.68 -7.37
CA GLU A 124 -5.17 -1.31 -7.48
C GLU A 124 -5.92 -2.20 -8.50
N HIS A 125 -5.28 -2.56 -9.60
CA HIS A 125 -5.85 -3.50 -10.58
C HIS A 125 -6.03 -4.90 -9.99
N VAL A 126 -5.06 -5.42 -9.26
CA VAL A 126 -5.16 -6.72 -8.54
C VAL A 126 -6.34 -6.69 -7.57
N ILE A 127 -6.45 -5.66 -6.74
CA ILE A 127 -7.57 -5.50 -5.79
C ILE A 127 -8.91 -5.51 -6.54
N THR A 128 -9.01 -4.79 -7.65
CA THR A 128 -10.24 -4.69 -8.43
C THR A 128 -10.61 -6.03 -9.07
N ALA A 129 -9.63 -6.73 -9.64
CA ALA A 129 -9.83 -8.05 -10.26
C ALA A 129 -10.29 -9.08 -9.21
N THR A 130 -9.65 -9.12 -8.05
CA THR A 130 -10.02 -10.01 -6.94
C THR A 130 -11.42 -9.71 -6.42
N ARG A 131 -11.82 -8.43 -6.34
CA ARG A 131 -13.18 -8.03 -5.97
C ARG A 131 -14.23 -8.59 -6.95
N VAL A 132 -13.99 -8.50 -8.25
CA VAL A 132 -14.91 -9.02 -9.27
C VAL A 132 -15.05 -10.54 -9.16
N SER A 133 -13.94 -11.25 -8.96
CA SER A 133 -13.92 -12.70 -8.79
C SER A 133 -14.62 -13.14 -7.50
N ALA A 134 -14.43 -12.42 -6.40
CA ALA A 134 -15.08 -12.70 -5.11
C ALA A 134 -16.60 -12.42 -5.13
N HIS A 135 -17.09 -11.44 -5.91
CA HIS A 135 -18.52 -11.18 -6.07
C HIS A 135 -19.27 -12.36 -6.71
N SER A 136 -18.59 -13.10 -7.58
CA SER A 136 -19.12 -14.35 -8.15
C SER A 136 -19.32 -15.45 -7.10
N ALA A 137 -18.67 -15.33 -5.93
CA ALA A 137 -18.68 -16.32 -4.86
C ALA A 137 -19.38 -15.87 -3.55
N ALA A 138 -20.35 -14.93 -3.62
CA ALA A 138 -21.15 -14.42 -2.48
C ALA A 138 -20.41 -13.58 -1.41
N ALA A 139 -19.20 -13.11 -1.64
CA ALA A 139 -18.43 -12.28 -0.71
C ALA A 139 -18.48 -10.77 -1.07
N GLY A 140 -19.69 -10.21 -1.23
CA GLY A 140 -19.97 -8.93 -1.92
C GLY A 140 -19.49 -7.62 -1.31
N HIS A 141 -18.78 -7.58 -0.17
CA HIS A 141 -18.42 -6.31 0.50
C HIS A 141 -16.93 -6.16 0.85
N LEU A 142 -16.05 -6.96 0.27
CA LEU A 142 -14.74 -7.24 0.83
C LEU A 142 -13.67 -6.14 0.63
N LEU A 143 -13.66 -5.38 -0.46
CA LEU A 143 -12.46 -4.65 -0.88
C LEU A 143 -12.72 -3.17 -1.17
N HIS A 144 -11.96 -2.29 -0.53
CA HIS A 144 -11.97 -0.86 -0.84
C HIS A 144 -10.54 -0.28 -0.94
N PRO A 145 -10.10 0.19 -2.12
CA PRO A 145 -8.86 0.96 -2.21
C PRO A 145 -9.09 2.38 -1.66
N LEU A 146 -8.30 2.78 -0.65
CA LEU A 146 -8.25 4.15 -0.16
C LEU A 146 -7.04 4.86 -0.73
N ARG A 147 -7.27 5.93 -1.49
CA ARG A 147 -6.21 6.85 -1.92
C ARG A 147 -5.95 7.90 -0.85
N GLN A 148 -4.72 8.33 -0.73
CA GLN A 148 -4.31 9.36 0.25
C GLN A 148 -5.11 10.67 0.14
N ARG A 149 -5.67 11.00 -1.04
CA ARG A 149 -6.57 12.15 -1.24
C ARG A 149 -7.91 12.02 -0.53
N ASP A 150 -8.37 10.78 -0.30
CA ASP A 150 -9.67 10.55 0.35
C ASP A 150 -9.62 10.80 1.86
N VAL A 151 -8.41 10.91 2.42
CA VAL A 151 -8.15 11.12 3.85
C VAL A 151 -7.89 12.58 4.19
N GLN A 152 -7.55 13.42 3.20
CA GLN A 152 -7.37 14.87 3.42
C GLN A 152 -8.71 15.60 3.32
N PRO A 153 -9.05 16.50 4.29
CA PRO A 153 -10.20 17.37 4.14
C PRO A 153 -10.03 18.18 2.85
N ARG A 154 -11.06 18.17 1.99
CA ARG A 154 -11.09 18.99 0.78
C ARG A 154 -10.77 20.43 1.16
N GLN A 155 -9.55 20.89 0.88
CA GLN A 155 -9.31 22.32 0.75
C GLN A 155 -10.17 22.74 -0.44
N ARG A 156 -11.13 23.63 -0.17
CA ARG A 156 -11.92 24.27 -1.21
C ARG A 156 -10.92 25.02 -2.10
N ASP A 157 -10.74 24.51 -3.31
CA ASP A 157 -10.06 25.26 -4.37
C ASP A 157 -10.89 26.53 -4.60
N SER A 158 -10.41 27.64 -4.07
CA SER A 158 -10.85 28.96 -4.51
C SER A 158 -10.36 29.09 -5.93
N ALA A 159 -11.27 28.88 -6.87
CA ALA A 159 -11.05 29.10 -8.28
C ALA A 159 -10.67 30.56 -8.50
N VAL A 160 -9.40 30.82 -8.68
CA VAL A 160 -8.94 32.03 -9.37
C VAL A 160 -8.88 31.70 -10.85
N CYS A 161 -9.93 32.09 -11.54
CA CYS A 161 -9.98 32.17 -12.98
C CYS A 161 -9.01 33.28 -13.43
N GLY A 162 -7.88 32.89 -14.01
CA GLY A 162 -6.92 33.77 -14.67
C GLY A 162 -6.54 33.13 -15.98
N ALA A 163 -7.19 33.62 -17.05
CA ALA A 163 -6.78 33.32 -18.43
C ALA A 163 -5.38 33.88 -18.65
N ASP A 164 -4.44 33.02 -19.04
CA ASP A 164 -3.29 33.49 -19.82
C ASP A 164 -3.02 32.52 -20.99
N GLN A 165 -3.04 33.12 -22.18
CA GLN A 165 -2.80 32.45 -23.46
C GLN A 165 -1.29 32.35 -23.69
N GLY A 166 -0.87 31.17 -24.12
CA GLY A 166 0.26 31.06 -25.04
C GLY A 166 1.64 30.98 -24.40
N ARG A 167 2.14 29.75 -24.26
CA ARG A 167 3.53 29.38 -24.56
C ARG A 167 3.65 27.86 -24.64
N GLN A 168 3.88 27.34 -25.84
CA GLN A 168 4.33 25.95 -26.02
C GLN A 168 5.77 25.81 -25.49
N PRO A 169 6.09 24.77 -24.75
CA PRO A 169 7.48 24.49 -24.42
C PRO A 169 8.17 23.79 -25.59
N HIS A 170 9.21 24.43 -26.11
CA HIS A 170 10.14 23.81 -27.05
C HIS A 170 10.94 22.71 -26.33
N TYR A 171 10.77 21.49 -26.78
CA TYR A 171 11.66 20.38 -26.40
C TYR A 171 12.98 20.53 -27.15
N HIS A 172 14.04 20.94 -26.48
CA HIS A 172 15.40 20.81 -26.98
C HIS A 172 15.88 19.36 -26.75
N HIS A 173 16.00 18.64 -27.87
CA HIS A 173 16.80 17.43 -27.93
C HIS A 173 18.27 17.77 -27.65
N ARG A 174 18.77 17.46 -26.51
CA ARG A 174 20.19 17.46 -26.18
C ARG A 174 20.70 16.02 -26.31
N SER A 175 21.37 15.75 -27.46
CA SER A 175 22.21 14.56 -27.61
C SER A 175 23.40 14.68 -26.64
N GLN A 176 23.43 13.88 -25.61
CA GLN A 176 24.64 13.68 -24.81
C GLN A 176 25.30 12.38 -25.27
N HIS A 177 26.51 12.51 -25.83
CA HIS A 177 27.47 11.43 -26.01
C HIS A 177 27.80 10.85 -24.63
N ASP A 178 27.62 9.55 -24.49
CA ASP A 178 28.04 8.78 -23.33
C ASP A 178 29.49 8.31 -23.53
N PRO A 179 30.47 8.70 -22.69
CA PRO A 179 31.88 8.40 -22.93
C PRO A 179 32.34 7.04 -22.38
N LEU A 180 31.44 6.07 -22.18
CA LEU A 180 31.78 4.80 -21.50
C LEU A 180 31.94 3.59 -22.42
N PHE A 181 32.03 3.76 -23.74
CA PHE A 181 32.20 2.65 -24.69
C PHE A 181 33.37 2.82 -25.69
N ASP A 182 34.48 3.46 -25.30
CA ASP A 182 35.73 3.39 -26.04
C ASP A 182 36.74 2.53 -25.26
N GLU A 183 36.75 1.22 -25.53
CA GLU A 183 37.90 0.38 -25.27
C GLU A 183 38.77 0.32 -26.54
N PRO A 184 40.08 0.60 -26.45
CA PRO A 184 41.00 0.34 -27.57
C PRO A 184 41.41 -1.13 -27.61
N GLY A 185 41.45 -1.66 -28.84
CA GLY A 185 41.89 -2.98 -29.21
C GLY A 185 43.37 -3.33 -28.94
#